data_ecb2e0dd3793818b0df379585698f54a
#
_entry.id   ecb2e0dd3793818b0df379585698f54a
#
_cell.length_a   1.000
_cell.length_b   1.000
_cell.length_c   1.000
_cell.angle_alpha   90.00
_cell.angle_beta   90.00
_cell.angle_gamma   90.00
#
_symmetry.space_group_name_H-M   'P 1'
#
loop_
_entity.id
_entity.type
_entity.pdbx_description
1 polymer ?
#
loop_
_entity_poly.entity_id
_entity_poly.type
_entity_poly.pdbx_seq_one_letter_code
_entity_poly.pdbx_strand_id
1 'polypeptide(L)'
;METRNSSGLDQFCSLLVERPGLTLLDLAGANQSTMAFLTNLGHRVYSDDFLLQMDRCFGDGDFYENQADPEKVAQFLDAALDYPAQHFDGALVWDTLEFLSGPLLETVVQRLGNMLRPGSYMLALFHAEERAATIPTYSYRIQDRKTITLAPRGRRHPAQFFNNRSLEKLFQDFQSVKFFLTRDHLREVIVRR
;
A
#
# COMPACT_ATOMS: atom_id res chain seq x y z
N MET A 1 1.67 6.73 -19.23
CA MET A 1 0.58 6.73 -18.22
C MET A 1 -0.49 5.77 -18.70
N GLU A 2 -0.90 4.87 -17.84
CA GLU A 2 -1.94 3.88 -18.11
C GLU A 2 -3.12 4.13 -17.17
N THR A 3 -4.35 4.03 -17.68
CA THR A 3 -5.56 4.17 -16.86
C THR A 3 -6.27 2.83 -16.81
N ARG A 4 -6.67 2.41 -15.61
CA ARG A 4 -7.36 1.14 -15.38
C ARG A 4 -8.54 1.27 -14.42
N ASN A 5 -9.49 0.37 -14.56
CA ASN A 5 -10.54 0.18 -13.55
C ASN A 5 -10.01 -0.68 -12.39
N SER A 6 -10.39 -0.32 -11.17
CA SER A 6 -10.02 -1.01 -9.94
C SER A 6 -11.27 -1.38 -9.15
N SER A 7 -11.55 -2.66 -9.08
CA SER A 7 -12.66 -3.19 -8.26
C SER A 7 -12.36 -3.08 -6.77
N GLY A 8 -11.09 -3.21 -6.38
CA GLY A 8 -10.63 -3.00 -5.01
C GLY A 8 -10.82 -1.55 -4.57
N LEU A 9 -10.47 -0.57 -5.43
CA LEU A 9 -10.72 0.85 -5.14
C LEU A 9 -12.21 1.15 -5.03
N ASP A 10 -13.05 0.63 -5.94
CA ASP A 10 -14.51 0.81 -5.89
C ASP A 10 -15.08 0.26 -4.58
N GLN A 11 -14.66 -0.92 -4.16
CA GLN A 11 -15.03 -1.49 -2.86
C GLN A 11 -14.53 -0.62 -1.69
N PHE A 12 -13.27 -0.21 -1.72
CA PHE A 12 -12.69 0.66 -0.69
C PHE A 12 -13.46 1.98 -0.59
N CYS A 13 -13.71 2.65 -1.70
CA CYS A 13 -14.49 3.89 -1.74
C CYS A 13 -15.94 3.70 -1.27
N SER A 14 -16.56 2.53 -1.53
CA SER A 14 -17.90 2.23 -1.03
C SER A 14 -17.98 2.26 0.50
N LEU A 15 -16.90 1.81 1.16
CA LEU A 15 -16.80 1.78 2.61
C LEU A 15 -16.52 3.18 3.20
N LEU A 16 -15.94 4.09 2.40
CA LEU A 16 -15.67 5.47 2.81
C LEU A 16 -16.91 6.37 2.71
N VAL A 17 -17.72 6.19 1.68
CA VAL A 17 -18.88 7.07 1.39
C VAL A 17 -19.93 7.04 2.51
N GLU A 18 -20.01 5.96 3.26
CA GLU A 18 -20.97 5.82 4.35
C GLU A 18 -20.64 6.67 5.59
N ARG A 19 -19.42 7.20 5.69
CA ARG A 19 -18.92 7.94 6.86
C ARG A 19 -18.07 9.14 6.43
N PRO A 20 -18.57 10.36 6.49
CA PRO A 20 -17.76 11.56 6.25
C PRO A 20 -16.76 11.78 7.40
N GLY A 21 -15.68 12.53 7.10
CA GLY A 21 -14.71 12.95 8.11
C GLY A 21 -13.68 11.89 8.51
N LEU A 22 -13.50 10.84 7.69
CA LEU A 22 -12.50 9.80 7.92
C LEU A 22 -11.07 10.34 7.76
N THR A 23 -10.14 9.72 8.44
CA THR A 23 -8.69 9.97 8.33
C THR A 23 -8.04 8.82 7.56
N LEU A 24 -7.45 9.13 6.42
CA LEU A 24 -6.90 8.16 5.47
C LEU A 24 -5.39 8.33 5.33
N LEU A 25 -4.69 7.20 5.16
CA LEU A 25 -3.27 7.15 4.80
C LEU A 25 -3.13 6.77 3.32
N ASP A 26 -2.31 7.51 2.57
CA ASP A 26 -1.94 7.18 1.19
C ASP A 26 -0.41 7.06 1.08
N LEU A 27 0.09 5.88 0.72
CA LEU A 27 1.52 5.57 0.64
C LEU A 27 2.11 5.74 -0.78
N ALA A 28 1.35 6.26 -1.74
CA ALA A 28 1.84 6.52 -3.10
C ALA A 28 2.56 7.86 -3.27
N GLY A 29 2.62 8.68 -2.23
CA GLY A 29 3.08 10.06 -2.31
C GLY A 29 1.98 11.04 -2.72
N ALA A 30 2.10 12.28 -2.24
CA ALA A 30 1.11 13.31 -2.47
C ALA A 30 0.96 13.63 -3.96
N ASN A 31 -0.26 13.56 -4.46
CA ASN A 31 -0.62 14.03 -5.79
C ASN A 31 -1.99 14.72 -5.77
N GLN A 32 -2.12 15.72 -6.64
CA GLN A 32 -3.32 16.58 -6.65
C GLN A 32 -4.61 15.79 -6.92
N SER A 33 -4.58 14.82 -7.82
CA SER A 33 -5.76 14.04 -8.21
C SER A 33 -6.33 13.25 -7.04
N THR A 34 -5.51 12.42 -6.39
CA THR A 34 -5.92 11.62 -5.22
C THR A 34 -6.34 12.51 -4.05
N MET A 35 -5.55 13.56 -3.75
CA MET A 35 -5.86 14.49 -2.67
C MET A 35 -7.22 15.17 -2.90
N ALA A 36 -7.44 15.71 -4.11
CA ALA A 36 -8.71 16.38 -4.45
C ALA A 36 -9.89 15.40 -4.38
N PHE A 37 -9.74 14.18 -4.91
CA PHE A 37 -10.79 13.17 -4.88
C PHE A 37 -11.21 12.83 -3.44
N LEU A 38 -10.27 12.48 -2.57
CA LEU A 38 -10.56 12.05 -1.20
C LEU A 38 -11.04 13.22 -0.31
N THR A 39 -10.48 14.42 -0.48
CA THR A 39 -10.93 15.60 0.29
C THR A 39 -12.30 16.10 -0.15
N ASN A 40 -12.66 15.98 -1.43
CA ASN A 40 -14.00 16.27 -1.92
C ASN A 40 -15.07 15.31 -1.38
N LEU A 41 -14.68 14.08 -0.99
CA LEU A 41 -15.53 13.16 -0.25
C LEU A 41 -15.64 13.50 1.25
N GLY A 42 -14.96 14.56 1.71
CA GLY A 42 -14.99 15.03 3.09
C GLY A 42 -13.98 14.36 4.01
N HIS A 43 -12.97 13.69 3.49
CA HIS A 43 -11.97 12.98 4.29
C HIS A 43 -10.69 13.80 4.50
N ARG A 44 -9.95 13.48 5.57
CA ARG A 44 -8.58 13.95 5.80
C ARG A 44 -7.60 12.93 5.22
N VAL A 45 -6.57 13.40 4.51
CA VAL A 45 -5.58 12.53 3.87
C VAL A 45 -4.20 12.87 4.37
N TYR A 46 -3.52 11.86 4.90
CA TYR A 46 -2.09 11.86 5.16
C TYR A 46 -1.43 11.12 4.01
N SER A 47 -0.45 11.74 3.37
CA SER A 47 0.22 11.14 2.22
C SER A 47 1.72 11.10 2.47
N ASP A 48 2.30 9.91 2.24
CA ASP A 48 3.74 9.68 2.30
C ASP A 48 4.17 8.90 1.04
N ASP A 49 5.37 9.17 0.56
CA ASP A 49 5.97 8.39 -0.53
C ASP A 49 6.80 7.25 0.06
N PHE A 50 6.15 6.12 0.29
CA PHE A 50 6.76 4.97 0.94
C PHE A 50 7.95 4.40 0.17
N LEU A 51 7.86 4.34 -1.17
CA LEU A 51 8.97 3.88 -2.02
C LEU A 51 10.16 4.84 -1.93
N LEU A 52 9.91 6.15 -1.89
CA LEU A 52 10.97 7.14 -1.72
C LEU A 52 11.65 7.03 -0.36
N GLN A 53 10.90 6.75 0.70
CA GLN A 53 11.48 6.53 2.02
C GLN A 53 12.34 5.24 2.05
N MET A 54 11.87 4.18 1.40
CA MET A 54 12.70 2.97 1.23
C MET A 54 14.00 3.26 0.49
N ASP A 55 13.95 4.06 -0.59
CA ASP A 55 15.15 4.43 -1.35
C ASP A 55 16.14 5.24 -0.50
N ARG A 56 15.64 6.17 0.31
CA ARG A 56 16.47 6.99 1.19
C ARG A 56 17.16 6.18 2.28
N CYS A 57 16.47 5.20 2.85
CA CYS A 57 16.99 4.41 3.96
C CYS A 57 17.82 3.20 3.51
N PHE A 58 17.44 2.58 2.39
CA PHE A 58 18.03 1.31 1.94
C PHE A 58 18.78 1.38 0.61
N GLY A 59 18.70 2.50 -0.12
CA GLY A 59 19.21 2.60 -1.50
C GLY A 59 20.72 2.73 -1.62
N ASP A 60 21.45 3.01 -0.55
CA ASP A 60 22.90 3.12 -0.56
C ASP A 60 23.55 1.74 -0.38
N GLY A 61 24.01 1.12 -1.46
CA GLY A 61 24.55 -0.24 -1.49
C GLY A 61 23.47 -1.30 -1.85
N ASP A 62 23.50 -2.45 -1.18
CA ASP A 62 22.50 -3.51 -1.43
C ASP A 62 21.20 -3.21 -0.71
N PHE A 63 20.16 -2.98 -1.51
CA PHE A 63 18.84 -2.57 -1.04
C PHE A 63 18.19 -3.58 -0.07
N TYR A 64 18.38 -4.87 -0.30
CA TYR A 64 17.76 -5.91 0.52
C TYR A 64 18.62 -6.30 1.72
N GLU A 65 19.94 -6.27 1.61
CA GLU A 65 20.84 -6.43 2.76
C GLU A 65 20.63 -5.30 3.77
N ASN A 66 20.45 -4.07 3.29
CA ASN A 66 20.17 -2.90 4.14
C ASN A 66 18.87 -3.02 4.94
N GLN A 67 17.90 -3.79 4.46
CA GLN A 67 16.64 -4.06 5.18
C GLN A 67 16.82 -5.02 6.39
N ALA A 68 18.00 -5.60 6.55
CA ALA A 68 18.37 -6.37 7.74
C ALA A 68 19.17 -5.55 8.76
N ASP A 69 19.57 -4.32 8.43
CA ASP A 69 20.27 -3.39 9.33
C ASP A 69 19.29 -2.73 10.31
N PRO A 70 19.41 -2.98 11.63
CA PRO A 70 18.45 -2.47 12.60
C PRO A 70 18.37 -0.93 12.65
N GLU A 71 19.48 -0.22 12.42
CA GLU A 71 19.48 1.25 12.45
C GLU A 71 18.74 1.82 11.23
N LYS A 72 18.99 1.28 10.04
CA LYS A 72 18.29 1.66 8.81
C LYS A 72 16.81 1.32 8.88
N VAL A 73 16.46 0.17 9.44
CA VAL A 73 15.07 -0.24 9.66
C VAL A 73 14.37 0.72 10.62
N ALA A 74 15.00 1.09 11.75
CA ALA A 74 14.44 2.06 12.68
C ALA A 74 14.22 3.41 12.01
N GLN A 75 15.21 3.94 11.29
CA GLN A 75 15.09 5.20 10.54
C GLN A 75 13.94 5.16 9.52
N PHE A 76 13.80 4.06 8.79
CA PHE A 76 12.74 3.87 7.82
C PHE A 76 11.35 3.86 8.47
N LEU A 77 11.19 3.10 9.55
CA LEU A 77 9.92 2.99 10.25
C LEU A 77 9.49 4.32 10.89
N ASP A 78 10.44 5.08 11.40
CA ASP A 78 10.19 6.42 11.97
C ASP A 78 9.90 7.45 10.87
N ALA A 79 10.52 7.33 9.70
CA ALA A 79 10.28 8.24 8.59
C ALA A 79 8.94 7.98 7.85
N ALA A 80 8.51 6.71 7.75
CA ALA A 80 7.39 6.32 6.91
C ALA A 80 6.12 5.94 7.69
N LEU A 81 6.25 5.48 8.94
CA LEU A 81 5.15 4.88 9.70
C LEU A 81 5.12 5.34 11.18
N ASP A 82 5.53 6.58 11.46
CA ASP A 82 5.47 7.18 12.80
C ASP A 82 4.11 7.86 13.04
N TYR A 83 3.10 7.05 13.22
CA TYR A 83 1.75 7.51 13.55
C TYR A 83 1.21 6.81 14.79
N PRO A 84 0.32 7.48 15.56
CA PRO A 84 -0.30 6.88 16.73
C PRO A 84 -1.11 5.61 16.39
N ALA A 85 -1.28 4.73 17.37
CA ALA A 85 -2.18 3.60 17.24
C ALA A 85 -3.63 4.08 16.98
N GLN A 86 -4.36 3.34 16.14
CA GLN A 86 -5.75 3.60 15.80
C GLN A 86 -5.99 5.03 15.28
N HIS A 87 -5.06 5.55 14.50
CA HIS A 87 -5.13 6.89 13.92
C HIS A 87 -5.96 6.94 12.65
N PHE A 88 -5.88 5.91 11.80
CA PHE A 88 -6.47 5.88 10.46
C PHE A 88 -7.74 5.05 10.39
N ASP A 89 -8.69 5.52 9.59
CA ASP A 89 -9.94 4.83 9.23
C ASP A 89 -9.80 4.05 7.91
N GLY A 90 -8.70 4.21 7.19
CA GLY A 90 -8.36 3.49 5.98
C GLY A 90 -6.96 3.77 5.49
N ALA A 91 -6.38 2.85 4.72
CA ALA A 91 -5.07 3.01 4.12
C ALA A 91 -5.03 2.52 2.66
N LEU A 92 -4.36 3.30 1.81
CA LEU A 92 -4.00 2.96 0.43
C LEU A 92 -2.50 2.61 0.41
N VAL A 93 -2.21 1.32 0.40
CA VAL A 93 -0.83 0.80 0.52
C VAL A 93 -0.21 0.54 -0.85
N TRP A 94 -1.05 0.33 -1.86
CA TRP A 94 -0.64 0.08 -3.24
C TRP A 94 0.25 -1.17 -3.36
N ASP A 95 1.26 -1.16 -4.22
CA ASP A 95 2.20 -2.25 -4.48
C ASP A 95 3.48 -2.22 -3.62
N THR A 96 3.49 -1.41 -2.56
CA THR A 96 4.71 -1.13 -1.78
C THR A 96 5.23 -2.33 -0.98
N LEU A 97 4.35 -3.26 -0.58
CA LEU A 97 4.72 -4.40 0.27
C LEU A 97 5.59 -5.44 -0.44
N GLU A 98 5.59 -5.48 -1.76
CA GLU A 98 6.38 -6.44 -2.56
C GLU A 98 7.89 -6.18 -2.50
N PHE A 99 8.29 -4.98 -2.07
CA PHE A 99 9.69 -4.55 -1.99
C PHE A 99 10.27 -4.65 -0.58
N LEU A 100 9.55 -5.29 0.35
CA LEU A 100 9.98 -5.52 1.71
C LEU A 100 10.45 -6.97 1.90
N SER A 101 11.63 -7.16 2.51
CA SER A 101 12.13 -8.47 2.94
C SER A 101 11.24 -9.06 4.03
N GLY A 102 11.25 -10.39 4.20
CA GLY A 102 10.32 -11.09 5.09
C GLY A 102 10.17 -10.49 6.49
N PRO A 103 11.25 -10.30 7.29
CA PRO A 103 11.13 -9.74 8.64
C PRO A 103 10.64 -8.30 8.66
N LEU A 104 11.09 -7.45 7.71
CA LEU A 104 10.65 -6.07 7.61
C LEU A 104 9.20 -5.99 7.14
N LEU A 105 8.78 -6.85 6.21
CA LEU A 105 7.40 -6.96 5.76
C LEU A 105 6.45 -7.25 6.93
N GLU A 106 6.77 -8.24 7.76
CA GLU A 106 5.96 -8.59 8.94
C GLU A 106 5.86 -7.40 9.90
N THR A 107 6.96 -6.70 10.16
CA THR A 107 7.00 -5.50 11.01
C THR A 107 6.13 -4.37 10.44
N VAL A 108 6.21 -4.12 9.13
CA VAL A 108 5.42 -3.07 8.45
C VAL A 108 3.93 -3.42 8.47
N VAL A 109 3.55 -4.66 8.17
CA VAL A 109 2.15 -5.09 8.21
C VAL A 109 1.58 -4.98 9.62
N GLN A 110 2.35 -5.34 10.65
CA GLN A 110 1.96 -5.19 12.05
C GLN A 110 1.78 -3.70 12.43
N ARG A 111 2.71 -2.81 12.03
CA ARG A 111 2.57 -1.36 12.27
C ARG A 111 1.34 -0.80 11.56
N LEU A 112 1.12 -1.13 10.28
CA LEU A 112 -0.08 -0.72 9.55
C LEU A 112 -1.35 -1.18 10.28
N GLY A 113 -1.40 -2.44 10.74
CA GLY A 113 -2.50 -2.95 11.54
C GLY A 113 -2.72 -2.16 12.84
N ASN A 114 -1.67 -1.78 13.54
CA ASN A 114 -1.76 -1.00 14.78
C ASN A 114 -2.23 0.43 14.55
N MET A 115 -1.84 1.06 13.45
CA MET A 115 -2.27 2.41 13.09
C MET A 115 -3.72 2.48 12.59
N LEU A 116 -4.26 1.37 12.11
CA LEU A 116 -5.65 1.27 11.65
C LEU A 116 -6.60 1.06 12.82
N ARG A 117 -7.74 1.76 12.80
CA ARG A 117 -8.84 1.54 13.76
C ARG A 117 -9.51 0.18 13.53
N PRO A 118 -10.06 -0.46 14.57
CA PRO A 118 -10.88 -1.65 14.38
C PRO A 118 -12.04 -1.39 13.40
N GLY A 119 -12.25 -2.31 12.46
CA GLY A 119 -13.26 -2.20 11.42
C GLY A 119 -12.90 -1.32 10.23
N SER A 120 -11.68 -0.79 10.18
CA SER A 120 -11.16 -0.05 9.02
C SER A 120 -10.63 -0.98 7.93
N TYR A 121 -10.32 -0.41 6.78
CA TYR A 121 -9.91 -1.16 5.59
C TYR A 121 -8.58 -0.66 5.02
N MET A 122 -7.85 -1.58 4.43
CA MET A 122 -6.61 -1.32 3.69
C MET A 122 -6.73 -1.88 2.27
N LEU A 123 -6.37 -1.09 1.26
CA LEU A 123 -6.21 -1.54 -0.12
C LEU A 123 -4.73 -1.73 -0.42
N ALA A 124 -4.35 -2.93 -0.84
CA ALA A 124 -3.01 -3.25 -1.32
C ALA A 124 -3.09 -3.89 -2.72
N LEU A 125 -2.05 -3.71 -3.51
CA LEU A 125 -1.89 -4.30 -4.83
C LEU A 125 -0.67 -5.20 -4.84
N PHE A 126 -0.74 -6.29 -5.61
CA PHE A 126 0.36 -7.23 -5.76
C PHE A 126 0.46 -7.69 -7.21
N HIS A 127 1.66 -7.79 -7.73
CA HIS A 127 1.89 -8.35 -9.06
C HIS A 127 1.60 -9.86 -9.05
N ALA A 128 0.83 -10.31 -10.04
CA ALA A 128 0.43 -11.71 -10.17
C ALA A 128 1.45 -12.56 -10.94
N GLU A 129 2.46 -11.95 -11.54
CA GLU A 129 3.45 -12.60 -12.40
C GLU A 129 4.62 -13.15 -11.58
N GLU A 130 4.54 -14.42 -11.18
CA GLU A 130 5.45 -15.08 -10.23
C GLU A 130 6.90 -15.31 -10.76
N ARG A 131 7.20 -15.00 -12.02
CA ARG A 131 8.52 -15.28 -12.63
C ARG A 131 9.21 -14.05 -13.23
N ALA A 132 8.66 -12.88 -13.06
CA ALA A 132 9.28 -11.67 -13.57
C ALA A 132 10.52 -11.32 -12.75
N ALA A 133 11.69 -11.23 -13.38
CA ALA A 133 12.90 -10.79 -12.69
C ALA A 133 12.76 -9.39 -12.10
N THR A 134 12.03 -8.51 -12.78
CA THR A 134 11.69 -7.18 -12.28
C THR A 134 10.23 -6.87 -12.54
N ILE A 135 9.60 -6.16 -11.62
CA ILE A 135 8.24 -5.64 -11.76
C ILE A 135 8.26 -4.11 -11.91
N PRO A 136 7.30 -3.52 -12.63
CA PRO A 136 7.18 -2.07 -12.71
C PRO A 136 6.80 -1.48 -11.34
N THR A 137 7.25 -0.27 -11.07
CA THR A 137 6.79 0.55 -9.95
C THR A 137 6.01 1.73 -10.49
N TYR A 138 4.96 2.14 -9.77
CA TYR A 138 4.07 3.20 -10.21
C TYR A 138 3.87 4.28 -9.16
N SER A 139 3.57 5.49 -9.63
CA SER A 139 2.85 6.48 -8.85
C SER A 139 1.36 6.31 -9.17
N TYR A 140 0.56 6.03 -8.16
CA TYR A 140 -0.87 5.80 -8.28
C TYR A 140 -1.63 7.10 -8.12
N ARG A 141 -2.63 7.35 -8.99
CA ARG A 141 -3.47 8.55 -8.95
C ARG A 141 -4.92 8.15 -9.08
N ILE A 142 -5.73 8.46 -8.09
CA ILE A 142 -7.17 8.23 -8.14
C ILE A 142 -7.80 9.33 -9.01
N GLN A 143 -8.53 8.92 -10.04
CA GLN A 143 -9.30 9.81 -10.92
C GLN A 143 -10.75 9.93 -10.46
N ASP A 144 -11.33 8.81 -10.11
CA ASP A 144 -12.67 8.68 -9.57
C ASP A 144 -12.76 7.43 -8.69
N ARG A 145 -13.97 7.09 -8.25
CA ARG A 145 -14.26 6.00 -7.32
C ARG A 145 -13.69 4.63 -7.73
N LYS A 146 -13.47 4.38 -9.02
CA LYS A 146 -13.04 3.08 -9.53
C LYS A 146 -11.97 3.16 -10.62
N THR A 147 -11.49 4.36 -10.89
CA THR A 147 -10.49 4.59 -11.95
C THR A 147 -9.19 5.09 -11.34
N ILE A 148 -8.11 4.38 -11.59
CA ILE A 148 -6.74 4.78 -11.22
C ILE A 148 -5.90 4.99 -12.46
N THR A 149 -5.00 5.97 -12.40
CA THR A 149 -3.95 6.18 -13.39
C THR A 149 -2.62 5.76 -12.78
N LEU A 150 -1.88 4.93 -13.52
CA LEU A 150 -0.56 4.44 -13.19
C LEU A 150 0.47 5.24 -13.98
N ALA A 151 1.34 5.99 -13.28
CA ALA A 151 2.47 6.67 -13.89
C ALA A 151 3.74 5.88 -13.57
N PRO A 152 4.45 5.32 -14.57
CA PRO A 152 5.65 4.54 -14.33
C PRO A 152 6.73 5.36 -13.60
N ARG A 153 7.34 4.76 -12.57
CA ARG A 153 8.49 5.31 -11.83
C ARG A 153 9.79 4.56 -12.14
N GLY A 154 9.69 3.33 -12.60
CA GLY A 154 10.82 2.47 -12.90
C GLY A 154 10.47 0.99 -12.83
N ARG A 155 11.48 0.17 -12.64
CA ARG A 155 11.36 -1.27 -12.42
C ARG A 155 12.26 -1.70 -11.26
N ARG A 156 11.81 -2.68 -10.48
CA ARG A 156 12.58 -3.23 -9.35
C ARG A 156 12.48 -4.74 -9.30
N HIS A 157 13.46 -5.37 -8.70
CA HIS A 157 13.33 -6.75 -8.25
C HIS A 157 12.39 -6.78 -7.05
N PRO A 158 11.33 -7.59 -7.03
CA PRO A 158 10.54 -7.76 -5.81
C PRO A 158 11.34 -8.58 -4.79
N ALA A 159 11.10 -8.35 -3.50
CA ALA A 159 11.70 -9.16 -2.43
C ALA A 159 11.18 -10.58 -2.45
N GLN A 160 9.91 -10.74 -2.83
CA GLN A 160 9.21 -12.00 -2.92
C GLN A 160 7.96 -11.87 -3.80
N PHE A 161 7.44 -13.02 -4.23
CA PHE A 161 6.16 -13.09 -4.93
C PHE A 161 5.06 -13.61 -4.01
N PHE A 162 3.84 -13.13 -4.24
CA PHE A 162 2.68 -13.47 -3.43
C PHE A 162 1.64 -14.22 -4.25
N ASN A 163 1.16 -15.33 -3.72
CA ASN A 163 -0.08 -15.97 -4.13
C ASN A 163 -1.18 -15.76 -3.06
N ASN A 164 -2.39 -16.20 -3.32
CA ASN A 164 -3.50 -16.00 -2.37
C ASN A 164 -3.19 -16.59 -1.00
N ARG A 165 -2.60 -17.80 -0.94
CA ARG A 165 -2.28 -18.47 0.32
C ARG A 165 -1.22 -17.71 1.13
N SER A 166 -0.19 -17.17 0.48
CA SER A 166 0.85 -16.36 1.17
C SER A 166 0.27 -15.03 1.65
N LEU A 167 -0.65 -14.42 0.91
CA LEU A 167 -1.35 -13.20 1.33
C LEU A 167 -2.33 -13.45 2.49
N GLU A 168 -3.06 -14.56 2.48
CA GLU A 168 -3.91 -14.98 3.61
C GLU A 168 -3.05 -15.17 4.88
N LYS A 169 -1.87 -15.78 4.75
CA LYS A 169 -0.93 -15.93 5.86
C LYS A 169 -0.36 -14.59 6.32
N LEU A 170 0.00 -13.68 5.40
CA LEU A 170 0.52 -12.36 5.72
C LEU A 170 -0.48 -11.53 6.54
N PHE A 171 -1.75 -11.64 6.21
CA PHE A 171 -2.83 -10.88 6.84
C PHE A 171 -3.68 -11.72 7.83
N GLN A 172 -3.13 -12.82 8.36
CA GLN A 172 -3.87 -13.73 9.24
C GLN A 172 -4.38 -13.08 10.55
N ASP A 173 -3.72 -12.02 11.01
CA ASP A 173 -4.10 -11.29 12.24
C ASP A 173 -5.17 -10.21 11.97
N PHE A 174 -5.60 -10.08 10.73
CA PHE A 174 -6.68 -9.19 10.33
C PHE A 174 -8.01 -9.94 10.27
N GLN A 175 -9.12 -9.22 10.37
CA GLN A 175 -10.46 -9.80 10.43
C GLN A 175 -10.83 -10.54 9.14
N SER A 176 -10.48 -9.99 7.98
CA SER A 176 -10.74 -10.62 6.67
C SER A 176 -9.84 -10.09 5.58
N VAL A 177 -9.65 -10.92 4.56
CA VAL A 177 -8.92 -10.62 3.33
C VAL A 177 -9.81 -10.95 2.14
N LYS A 178 -9.98 -10.02 1.21
CA LYS A 178 -10.77 -10.18 0.00
C LYS A 178 -9.91 -9.88 -1.23
N PHE A 179 -9.91 -10.79 -2.20
CA PHE A 179 -9.18 -10.68 -3.44
C PHE A 179 -10.08 -10.28 -4.59
N PHE A 180 -9.58 -9.38 -5.46
CA PHE A 180 -10.19 -9.05 -6.73
C PHE A 180 -9.25 -9.51 -7.84
N LEU A 181 -9.74 -10.42 -8.67
CA LEU A 181 -9.04 -10.86 -9.86
C LEU A 181 -9.18 -9.80 -10.95
N THR A 182 -8.07 -9.31 -11.44
CA THR A 182 -8.01 -8.38 -12.54
C THR A 182 -7.51 -9.09 -13.80
N ARG A 183 -7.84 -8.56 -14.97
CA ARG A 183 -7.36 -9.11 -16.26
C ARG A 183 -5.90 -8.71 -16.56
N ASP A 184 -5.41 -7.73 -15.87
CA ASP A 184 -4.03 -7.29 -15.88
C ASP A 184 -3.23 -7.97 -14.75
N HIS A 185 -1.94 -7.84 -14.78
CA HIS A 185 -1.02 -8.54 -13.88
C HIS A 185 -1.01 -8.01 -12.43
N LEU A 186 -2.01 -7.21 -12.02
CA LEU A 186 -2.14 -6.69 -10.66
C LEU A 186 -3.32 -7.32 -9.93
N ARG A 187 -3.05 -8.01 -8.84
CA ARG A 187 -4.06 -8.51 -7.89
C ARG A 187 -4.39 -7.41 -6.88
N GLU A 188 -5.65 -7.12 -6.69
CA GLU A 188 -6.12 -6.15 -5.72
C GLU A 188 -6.61 -6.88 -4.46
N VAL A 189 -6.23 -6.37 -3.30
CA VAL A 189 -6.51 -7.00 -2.00
C VAL A 189 -7.11 -5.97 -1.05
N ILE A 190 -8.30 -6.25 -0.53
CA ILE A 190 -8.90 -5.49 0.57
C ILE A 190 -8.72 -6.28 1.85
N VAL A 191 -8.09 -5.66 2.82
CA VAL A 191 -7.86 -6.22 4.15
C VAL A 191 -8.68 -5.43 5.17
N ARG A 192 -9.41 -6.10 6.05
CA ARG A 192 -10.16 -5.49 7.16
C ARG A 192 -9.43 -5.70 8.48
N ARG A 193 -9.25 -4.58 9.20
CA ARG A 193 -8.70 -4.59 10.56
C ARG A 193 -9.71 -5.10 11.57
#